data_c1ae5aae9eebf95964d68535df15d06a
#
_entry.id   c1ae5aae9eebf95964d68535df15d06a
#
_cell.length_a   1.000
_cell.length_b   1.000
_cell.length_c   1.000
_cell.angle_alpha   90.00
_cell.angle_beta   90.00
_cell.angle_gamma   90.00
#
_symmetry.space_group_name_H-M   'P 1'
#
loop_
_entity.id
_entity.type
_entity.pdbx_description
1 polymer ?
#
loop_
_entity_poly.entity_id
_entity_poly.type
_entity_poly.pdbx_seq_one_letter_code
_entity_poly.pdbx_strand_id
1 'polypeptide(L)'
;MNYGYDTFLDVNFIRGLINNDAFMVMPIEAQTLFFHLIFNTDKEGFYPTANTIARALGISNQNLTILETEGFIDKNSEGYYYDPFSDEEG
;
A
#
# COMPACT_ATOMS: atom_id res chain seq x y z
N MET A 1 12.49 -14.23 -10.03
CA MET A 1 11.12 -13.71 -10.04
C MET A 1 10.30 -14.34 -8.94
N ASN A 2 9.56 -13.56 -8.27
CA ASN A 2 8.80 -14.02 -7.14
C ASN A 2 7.34 -14.18 -7.52
N TYR A 3 6.93 -15.39 -7.78
CA TYR A 3 5.59 -15.64 -8.27
C TYR A 3 4.54 -15.64 -7.18
N GLY A 4 4.93 -15.90 -5.96
CA GLY A 4 4.00 -15.80 -4.87
C GLY A 4 3.51 -14.38 -4.69
N TYR A 5 4.40 -13.45 -4.96
CA TYR A 5 4.07 -12.07 -4.89
C TYR A 5 3.12 -11.68 -6.02
N ASP A 6 3.34 -12.20 -7.20
CA ASP A 6 2.49 -11.92 -8.34
C ASP A 6 1.06 -12.38 -8.13
N THR A 7 0.89 -13.48 -7.43
CA THR A 7 -0.42 -13.99 -7.12
C THR A 7 -1.24 -12.98 -6.33
N PHE A 8 -0.57 -12.28 -5.45
CA PHE A 8 -1.17 -11.31 -4.59
C PHE A 8 -1.65 -10.10 -5.36
N LEU A 9 -0.96 -9.75 -6.44
CA LEU A 9 -1.26 -8.58 -7.24
C LEU A 9 -2.00 -8.93 -8.51
N ASP A 10 -2.84 -9.94 -8.48
CA ASP A 10 -3.54 -10.33 -9.69
C ASP A 10 -4.67 -9.35 -10.02
N VAL A 11 -5.29 -9.59 -11.15
CA VAL A 11 -6.33 -8.73 -11.68
C VAL A 11 -7.50 -8.60 -10.71
N ASN A 12 -7.81 -9.66 -10.01
CA ASN A 12 -8.95 -9.64 -9.09
C ASN A 12 -8.70 -8.71 -7.92
N PHE A 13 -7.48 -8.70 -7.43
CA PHE A 13 -7.12 -7.78 -6.36
C PHE A 13 -7.28 -6.34 -6.82
N ILE A 14 -6.73 -6.02 -7.99
CA ILE A 14 -6.80 -4.66 -8.52
C ILE A 14 -8.24 -4.27 -8.80
N ARG A 15 -9.01 -5.18 -9.37
CA ARG A 15 -10.42 -4.92 -9.64
C ARG A 15 -11.17 -4.63 -8.36
N GLY A 16 -10.85 -5.35 -7.29
CA GLY A 16 -11.46 -5.09 -6.00
C GLY A 16 -11.17 -3.69 -5.49
N LEU A 17 -9.94 -3.22 -5.69
CA LEU A 17 -9.57 -1.87 -5.26
C LEU A 17 -10.32 -0.81 -6.05
N ILE A 18 -10.34 -0.91 -7.37
CA ILE A 18 -10.97 0.14 -8.17
C ILE A 18 -12.49 0.13 -8.06
N ASN A 19 -13.04 -0.91 -7.45
CA ASN A 19 -14.47 -0.95 -7.17
C ASN A 19 -14.77 -0.69 -5.69
N ASN A 20 -13.77 -0.30 -4.93
CA ASN A 20 -13.92 0.01 -3.52
C ASN A 20 -14.14 1.51 -3.36
N ASP A 21 -15.28 1.90 -2.83
CA ASP A 21 -15.62 3.31 -2.73
C ASP A 21 -14.63 4.08 -1.86
N ALA A 22 -14.19 3.48 -0.76
CA ALA A 22 -13.23 4.15 0.11
C ALA A 22 -11.92 4.43 -0.61
N PHE A 23 -11.50 3.51 -1.47
CA PHE A 23 -10.29 3.70 -2.24
C PHE A 23 -10.47 4.78 -3.30
N MET A 24 -11.61 4.74 -3.99
CA MET A 24 -11.82 5.62 -5.13
C MET A 24 -12.08 7.07 -4.74
N VAL A 25 -12.51 7.32 -3.51
CA VAL A 25 -12.72 8.71 -3.08
C VAL A 25 -11.47 9.35 -2.51
N MET A 26 -10.39 8.58 -2.32
CA MET A 26 -9.13 9.16 -1.87
C MET A 26 -8.53 10.03 -2.97
N PRO A 27 -7.68 10.98 -2.60
CA PRO A 27 -6.96 11.75 -3.62
C PRO A 27 -6.20 10.83 -4.57
N ILE A 28 -6.10 11.27 -5.83
CA ILE A 28 -5.38 10.50 -6.85
C ILE A 28 -3.96 10.18 -6.38
N GLU A 29 -3.32 11.13 -5.69
CA GLU A 29 -1.97 10.91 -5.19
C GLU A 29 -1.92 9.74 -4.21
N ALA A 30 -2.92 9.64 -3.33
CA ALA A 30 -2.95 8.54 -2.38
C ALA A 30 -3.15 7.21 -3.09
N GLN A 31 -4.03 7.17 -4.09
CA GLN A 31 -4.24 5.96 -4.86
C GLN A 31 -2.97 5.53 -5.60
N THR A 32 -2.31 6.48 -6.23
CA THR A 32 -1.06 6.21 -6.94
C THR A 32 0.00 5.70 -5.97
N LEU A 33 0.13 6.36 -4.84
CA LEU A 33 1.11 5.97 -3.84
C LEU A 33 0.85 4.53 -3.37
N PHE A 34 -0.40 4.18 -3.15
CA PHE A 34 -0.72 2.83 -2.68
C PHE A 34 -0.26 1.78 -3.68
N PHE A 35 -0.49 1.99 -4.98
CA PHE A 35 -0.04 1.02 -5.96
C PHE A 35 1.48 0.88 -5.95
N HIS A 36 2.20 1.99 -5.82
CA HIS A 36 3.66 1.91 -5.73
C HIS A 36 4.11 1.17 -4.47
N LEU A 37 3.39 1.35 -3.37
CA LEU A 37 3.75 0.67 -2.13
C LEU A 37 3.59 -0.84 -2.28
N ILE A 38 2.48 -1.29 -2.83
CA ILE A 38 2.26 -2.72 -2.92
C ILE A 38 3.23 -3.40 -3.89
N PHE A 39 3.70 -2.69 -4.91
CA PHE A 39 4.71 -3.24 -5.79
C PHE A 39 6.10 -3.26 -5.17
N ASN A 40 6.27 -2.58 -4.04
CA ASN A 40 7.55 -2.51 -3.33
C ASN A 40 7.47 -3.10 -1.94
N THR A 41 6.45 -3.90 -1.67
CA THR A 41 6.30 -4.58 -0.38
C THR A 41 7.42 -5.60 -0.21
N ASP A 42 8.01 -5.68 0.98
CA ASP A 42 8.98 -6.73 1.23
C ASP A 42 8.25 -8.03 1.56
N LYS A 43 9.00 -9.11 1.74
CA LYS A 43 8.37 -10.41 1.89
C LYS A 43 7.65 -10.58 3.22
N GLU A 44 7.85 -9.68 4.14
CA GLU A 44 7.13 -9.70 5.42
C GLU A 44 5.93 -8.78 5.44
N GLY A 45 5.64 -8.11 4.32
CA GLY A 45 4.48 -7.24 4.24
C GLY A 45 4.74 -5.82 4.67
N PHE A 46 6.01 -5.43 4.82
CA PHE A 46 6.33 -4.05 5.16
C PHE A 46 6.59 -3.23 3.91
N TYR A 47 6.45 -1.92 4.07
CA TYR A 47 6.75 -0.95 3.02
C TYR A 47 7.98 -0.13 3.45
N PRO A 48 9.17 -0.70 3.37
CA PRO A 48 10.35 -0.05 3.95
C PRO A 48 10.74 1.24 3.26
N THR A 49 10.31 1.44 2.03
CA THR A 49 10.68 2.64 1.27
C THR A 49 9.52 3.59 1.09
N ALA A 50 8.50 3.52 1.97
CA ALA A 50 7.28 4.30 1.78
C ALA A 50 7.56 5.80 1.66
N ASN A 51 8.35 6.36 2.56
CA ASN A 51 8.64 7.80 2.50
C ASN A 51 9.50 8.14 1.30
N THR A 52 10.41 7.26 0.94
CA THR A 52 11.27 7.47 -0.22
C THR A 52 10.45 7.47 -1.50
N ILE A 53 9.49 6.56 -1.60
CA ILE A 53 8.63 6.48 -2.78
C ILE A 53 7.78 7.74 -2.90
N ALA A 54 7.18 8.19 -1.79
CA ALA A 54 6.39 9.42 -1.83
C ALA A 54 7.22 10.59 -2.31
N ARG A 55 8.44 10.70 -1.80
CA ARG A 55 9.32 11.79 -2.20
C ARG A 55 9.69 11.69 -3.66
N ALA A 56 9.99 10.49 -4.14
CA ALA A 56 10.38 10.28 -5.53
C ALA A 56 9.24 10.62 -6.49
N LEU A 57 8.01 10.38 -6.07
CA LEU A 57 6.83 10.70 -6.87
C LEU A 57 6.42 12.16 -6.75
N GLY A 58 7.04 12.91 -5.86
CA GLY A 58 6.63 14.29 -5.62
C GLY A 58 5.30 14.39 -4.88
N ILE A 59 4.98 13.39 -4.10
CA ILE A 59 3.70 13.29 -3.39
C ILE A 59 3.94 13.58 -1.92
N SER A 60 3.04 14.39 -1.34
CA SER A 60 3.14 14.73 0.08
C SER A 60 3.00 13.47 0.96
N ASN A 61 3.78 13.43 2.03
CA ASN A 61 3.67 12.34 3.00
C ASN A 61 2.31 12.28 3.68
N GLN A 62 1.52 13.34 3.59
CA GLN A 62 0.15 13.30 4.08
C GLN A 62 -0.66 12.19 3.44
N ASN A 63 -0.29 11.79 2.23
CA ASN A 63 -1.00 10.69 1.56
C ASN A 63 -0.76 9.35 2.25
N LEU A 64 0.38 9.18 2.92
CA LEU A 64 0.58 8.01 3.76
C LEU A 64 -0.39 8.01 4.94
N THR A 65 -0.61 9.17 5.53
CA THR A 65 -1.57 9.30 6.61
C THR A 65 -2.98 9.00 6.15
N ILE A 66 -3.32 9.46 4.94
CA ILE A 66 -4.64 9.18 4.37
C ILE A 66 -4.82 7.67 4.21
N LEU A 67 -3.83 7.00 3.63
CA LEU A 67 -3.90 5.55 3.45
C LEU A 67 -4.03 4.83 4.79
N GLU A 68 -3.32 5.29 5.78
CA GLU A 68 -3.38 4.70 7.12
C GLU A 68 -4.75 4.90 7.74
N THR A 69 -5.27 6.12 7.66
CA THR A 69 -6.57 6.45 8.23
C THR A 69 -7.68 5.64 7.60
N GLU A 70 -7.59 5.41 6.30
CA GLU A 70 -8.60 4.65 5.58
C GLU A 70 -8.41 3.13 5.70
N GLY A 71 -7.37 2.71 6.36
CA GLY A 71 -7.17 1.28 6.64
C GLY A 71 -6.46 0.50 5.55
N PHE A 72 -5.89 1.15 4.56
CA PHE A 72 -5.18 0.46 3.50
C PHE A 72 -3.75 0.09 3.87
N ILE A 73 -3.15 0.87 4.75
CA ILE A 73 -1.86 0.53 5.34
C ILE A 73 -1.96 0.79 6.84
N ASP A 74 -0.98 0.29 7.58
CA ASP A 74 -0.95 0.52 9.01
C ASP A 74 0.49 0.81 9.40
N LYS A 75 0.68 1.27 10.62
CA LYS A 75 2.00 1.62 11.13
C LYS A 75 2.18 0.92 12.48
N ASN A 76 3.30 0.24 12.65
CA ASN A 76 3.54 -0.46 13.90
C ASN A 76 4.07 0.51 14.97
N SER A 77 4.30 -0.01 16.18
CA SER A 77 4.72 0.83 17.29
C SER A 77 6.09 1.46 17.06
N GLU A 78 6.87 0.91 16.12
CA GLU A 78 8.19 1.44 15.80
C GLU A 78 8.16 2.45 14.67
N GLY A 79 6.99 2.70 14.10
CA GLY A 79 6.84 3.68 13.04
C GLY A 79 7.03 3.15 11.64
N TYR A 80 7.04 1.83 11.45
CA TYR A 80 7.18 1.24 10.14
C TYR A 80 5.82 0.93 9.54
N TYR A 81 5.63 1.28 8.28
CA TYR A 81 4.38 1.01 7.57
C TYR A 81 4.34 -0.43 7.11
N TYR A 82 3.17 -1.04 7.16
CA TYR A 82 3.02 -2.42 6.73
C TYR A 82 1.61 -2.66 6.18
N ASP A 83 1.47 -3.78 5.47
CA ASP A 83 0.20 -4.20 4.89
C ASP A 83 -0.62 -4.92 5.98
N PRO A 84 -1.75 -4.35 6.40
CA PRO A 84 -2.53 -4.96 7.47
C PRO A 84 -3.21 -6.26 7.06
N PHE A 85 -3.17 -6.60 5.79
CA PHE A 85 -3.80 -7.82 5.29
C PHE A 85 -2.80 -8.91 4.98
N SER A 86 -1.53 -8.64 5.20
CA SER A 86 -0.53 -9.62 4.83
C SER A 86 -0.41 -10.72 5.84
N ASP A 87 -0.68 -11.00 6.69
CA ASP A 87 -0.54 -11.91 7.63
C ASP A 87 -0.34 -13.15 7.75
N GLU A 88 -0.41 -13.14 7.63
CA GLU A 88 -0.46 -13.81 7.88
C GLU A 88 -0.38 -14.67 8.17
N GLU A 89 -0.23 -15.16 8.20
CA GLU A 89 -0.22 -15.93 8.47
C GLU A 89 0.05 -16.30 8.62
N GLY A 90 0.04 -16.20 8.52
CA GLY A 90 0.27 -16.68 8.76
C GLY A 90 0.53 -16.99 8.73
#